data_6af1f8dedd846155eae997f118a51024
#
_entry.id   6af1f8dedd846155eae997f118a51024
#
_cell.length_a   1.000
_cell.length_b   1.000
_cell.length_c   1.000
_cell.angle_alpha   90.00
_cell.angle_beta   90.00
_cell.angle_gamma   90.00
#
_symmetry.space_group_name_H-M   'P 1'
#
loop_
_entity.id
_entity.type
_entity.pdbx_description
1 polymer ?
#
loop_
_entity_poly.entity_id
_entity_poly.type
_entity_poly.pdbx_seq_one_letter_code
_entity_poly.pdbx_strand_id
1 'polypeptide(L)'
;MRNSNLIALAAAAVGAIFGVGAASAADLPSGSYTKAPAYSEPSYNWSGFYTGVHGGYGWGQSPTSVTPDPTDAGFIVDPGVGTFAPIPDTSRISGGFGGAQIGYNFQQSAYLVGIEADASYAGWRSSGSATGPFFIGGIFNTAVSTKFNWFGTVRGRLGLLATPGVLLYATGGLAYGDVTTSVTGSNLGAGSCNGSFVYCFSGTTGGVSVGWAAGAGIEYAFAPAWSIKGEYLHIDLGSRSIVLADRFAGGGFEAVQNSFRADTVQVGINYHFH
;
A
#
# COMPACT_ATOMS: atom_id res chain seq x y z
N MET A 1 -3.24 -5.28 -25.06
CA MET A 1 -4.69 -5.57 -25.12
C MET A 1 -5.08 -6.43 -23.93
N ARG A 2 -6.16 -6.04 -23.23
CA ARG A 2 -6.88 -6.76 -22.17
C ARG A 2 -6.24 -6.78 -20.78
N ASN A 3 -6.66 -5.82 -19.95
CA ASN A 3 -6.90 -6.04 -18.52
C ASN A 3 -7.84 -4.96 -17.96
N SER A 4 -8.99 -4.73 -18.60
CA SER A 4 -10.02 -3.77 -18.16
C SER A 4 -11.17 -4.40 -17.34
N ASN A 5 -11.08 -5.68 -16.93
CA ASN A 5 -12.21 -6.40 -16.35
C ASN A 5 -12.16 -6.62 -14.83
N LEU A 6 -11.15 -6.11 -14.11
CA LEU A 6 -11.05 -6.32 -12.66
C LEU A 6 -11.57 -5.15 -11.80
N ILE A 7 -11.84 -4.00 -12.40
CA ILE A 7 -12.39 -2.85 -11.67
C ILE A 7 -13.92 -2.91 -11.55
N ALA A 8 -14.58 -3.73 -12.34
CA ALA A 8 -16.05 -3.81 -12.35
C ALA A 8 -16.67 -4.67 -11.23
N LEU A 9 -15.88 -5.50 -10.52
CA LEU A 9 -16.45 -6.38 -9.47
C LEU A 9 -16.53 -5.75 -8.08
N ALA A 10 -15.82 -4.68 -7.79
CA ALA A 10 -15.87 -4.02 -6.48
C ALA A 10 -17.09 -3.08 -6.30
N ALA A 11 -17.74 -2.67 -7.38
CA ALA A 11 -18.88 -1.74 -7.34
C ALA A 11 -20.25 -2.43 -7.18
N ALA A 12 -20.34 -3.75 -7.36
CA ALA A 12 -21.62 -4.47 -7.37
C ALA A 12 -22.10 -4.93 -5.99
N ALA A 13 -21.33 -4.81 -4.93
CA ALA A 13 -21.70 -5.33 -3.59
C ALA A 13 -22.46 -4.34 -2.70
N VAL A 14 -22.65 -3.09 -3.10
CA VAL A 14 -23.31 -2.05 -2.30
C VAL A 14 -24.79 -1.82 -2.68
N GLY A 15 -25.27 -2.41 -3.76
CA GLY A 15 -26.59 -2.11 -4.35
C GLY A 15 -27.80 -2.91 -3.86
N ALA A 16 -27.69 -3.84 -2.90
CA ALA A 16 -28.71 -4.84 -2.65
C ALA A 16 -29.50 -4.72 -1.33
N ILE A 17 -29.53 -3.57 -0.63
CA ILE A 17 -30.22 -3.47 0.68
C ILE A 17 -31.27 -2.32 0.74
N PHE A 18 -32.02 -2.05 -0.31
CA PHE A 18 -33.21 -1.19 -0.20
C PHE A 18 -34.42 -1.78 -0.95
N GLY A 19 -35.02 -2.80 -0.35
CA GLY A 19 -36.34 -3.23 -0.71
C GLY A 19 -37.35 -2.81 0.39
N VAL A 20 -38.00 -1.64 0.26
CA VAL A 20 -39.06 -1.21 1.18
C VAL A 20 -40.39 -1.74 0.66
N GLY A 21 -40.90 -2.80 1.30
CA GLY A 21 -42.27 -3.27 1.11
C GLY A 21 -43.26 -2.31 1.81
N ALA A 22 -44.18 -1.71 1.04
CA ALA A 22 -45.29 -0.97 1.58
C ALA A 22 -46.36 -1.93 2.17
N ALA A 23 -46.56 -1.91 3.49
CA ALA A 23 -47.66 -2.59 4.14
C ALA A 23 -48.83 -1.63 4.32
N SER A 24 -50.02 -1.98 3.80
CA SER A 24 -51.28 -1.26 4.02
C SER A 24 -51.75 -1.49 5.45
N ALA A 25 -51.91 -0.41 6.20
CA ALA A 25 -52.48 -0.45 7.55
C ALA A 25 -54.04 -0.45 7.47
N ALA A 26 -54.66 -1.44 8.11
CA ALA A 26 -56.11 -1.48 8.35
C ALA A 26 -56.47 -0.58 9.54
N ASP A 27 -57.59 0.11 9.42
CA ASP A 27 -58.18 1.02 10.39
C ASP A 27 -58.43 0.33 11.74
N LEU A 28 -57.81 0.82 12.81
CA LEU A 28 -58.06 0.46 14.18
C LEU A 28 -58.58 1.67 14.95
N PRO A 29 -59.57 1.51 15.88
CA PRO A 29 -60.20 2.63 16.57
C PRO A 29 -59.21 3.41 17.45
N SER A 30 -59.37 4.73 17.44
CA SER A 30 -58.55 5.71 18.14
C SER A 30 -58.68 5.63 19.67
N GLY A 31 -58.04 4.66 20.30
CA GLY A 31 -57.65 4.74 21.70
C GLY A 31 -56.45 5.66 21.83
N SER A 32 -56.46 6.57 22.82
CA SER A 32 -55.32 7.45 23.12
C SER A 32 -54.07 6.61 23.42
N TYR A 33 -53.29 6.36 22.38
CA TYR A 33 -51.97 5.76 22.58
C TYR A 33 -51.07 6.83 23.22
N THR A 34 -50.80 6.68 24.49
CA THR A 34 -49.65 7.32 25.11
C THR A 34 -48.44 6.82 24.31
N LYS A 35 -47.85 7.70 23.51
CA LYS A 35 -46.63 7.39 22.74
C LYS A 35 -45.63 6.79 23.70
N ALA A 36 -45.34 5.50 23.57
CA ALA A 36 -44.28 4.87 24.34
C ALA A 36 -43.03 5.76 24.22
N PRO A 37 -42.25 5.98 25.31
CA PRO A 37 -41.04 6.72 25.23
C PRO A 37 -40.22 6.14 24.07
N ALA A 38 -39.81 6.99 23.13
CA ALA A 38 -38.98 6.54 22.04
C ALA A 38 -37.77 5.86 22.68
N TYR A 39 -37.62 4.57 22.42
CA TYR A 39 -36.39 3.84 22.83
C TYR A 39 -35.26 4.54 22.13
N SER A 40 -34.52 5.38 22.87
CA SER A 40 -33.27 5.95 22.41
C SER A 40 -32.28 4.83 22.53
N GLU A 41 -31.89 4.23 21.40
CA GLU A 41 -30.75 3.35 21.39
C GLU A 41 -29.56 4.09 22.01
N PRO A 42 -28.84 3.48 22.96
CA PRO A 42 -27.66 4.12 23.54
C PRO A 42 -26.74 4.50 22.40
N SER A 43 -26.57 5.81 22.20
CA SER A 43 -25.67 6.30 21.14
C SER A 43 -24.25 5.89 21.51
N TYR A 44 -23.63 5.07 20.67
CA TYR A 44 -22.20 4.73 20.84
C TYR A 44 -21.37 6.02 20.82
N ASN A 45 -20.51 6.20 21.80
CA ASN A 45 -19.63 7.35 21.89
C ASN A 45 -18.30 7.01 21.20
N TRP A 46 -18.02 7.62 20.06
CA TRP A 46 -16.78 7.43 19.33
C TRP A 46 -15.62 8.29 19.85
N SER A 47 -15.90 9.24 20.78
CA SER A 47 -14.85 10.12 21.33
C SER A 47 -13.97 9.37 22.31
N GLY A 48 -12.67 9.60 22.25
CA GLY A 48 -11.70 9.05 23.18
C GLY A 48 -10.54 8.34 22.46
N PHE A 49 -9.66 7.78 23.27
CA PHE A 49 -8.57 6.95 22.79
C PHE A 49 -9.08 5.57 22.39
N TYR A 50 -8.43 5.00 21.39
CA TYR A 50 -8.63 3.61 21.02
C TYR A 50 -7.30 2.95 20.64
N THR A 51 -7.23 1.66 20.79
CA THR A 51 -6.14 0.81 20.29
C THR A 51 -6.71 -0.41 19.61
N GLY A 52 -5.98 -0.97 18.66
CA GLY A 52 -6.46 -2.13 17.93
C GLY A 52 -5.38 -2.88 17.21
N VAL A 53 -5.79 -3.97 16.60
CA VAL A 53 -4.99 -4.79 15.70
C VAL A 53 -5.69 -4.88 14.36
N HIS A 54 -4.89 -5.04 13.31
CA HIS A 54 -5.42 -5.20 11.97
C HIS A 54 -4.61 -6.21 11.16
N GLY A 55 -5.22 -6.73 10.13
CA GLY A 55 -4.56 -7.57 9.14
C GLY A 55 -5.24 -7.40 7.80
N GLY A 56 -4.48 -7.67 6.75
CA GLY A 56 -4.98 -7.44 5.40
C GLY A 56 -4.10 -8.02 4.32
N TYR A 57 -4.42 -7.63 3.12
CA TYR A 57 -3.68 -7.98 1.93
C TYR A 57 -3.36 -6.71 1.14
N GLY A 58 -2.11 -6.61 0.66
CA GLY A 58 -1.68 -5.50 -0.15
C GLY A 58 -1.07 -5.96 -1.46
N TRP A 59 -1.16 -5.08 -2.44
CA TRP A 59 -0.51 -5.22 -3.74
C TRP A 59 0.08 -3.88 -4.14
N GLY A 60 1.20 -3.90 -4.83
CA GLY A 60 1.90 -2.69 -5.17
C GLY A 60 2.72 -2.83 -6.44
N GLN A 61 3.29 -1.71 -6.82
CA GLN A 61 4.20 -1.61 -7.94
C GLN A 61 5.47 -0.88 -7.50
N SER A 62 6.59 -1.41 -7.96
CA SER A 62 7.92 -0.85 -7.71
C SER A 62 8.69 -0.84 -9.03
N PRO A 63 8.27 -0.03 -10.04
CA PRO A 63 8.96 0.04 -11.30
C PRO A 63 10.38 0.55 -11.09
N THR A 64 11.33 -0.18 -11.64
CA THR A 64 12.75 0.18 -11.63
C THR A 64 13.15 0.53 -13.04
N SER A 65 13.71 1.72 -13.26
CA SER A 65 14.33 2.11 -14.53
C SER A 65 15.82 2.35 -14.30
N VAL A 66 16.67 1.95 -15.19
CA VAL A 66 18.12 2.20 -15.15
C VAL A 66 18.48 3.21 -16.24
N THR A 67 19.14 4.29 -15.86
CA THR A 67 19.69 5.29 -16.78
C THR A 67 21.22 5.24 -16.69
N PRO A 68 21.93 5.23 -17.81
CA PRO A 68 23.39 5.37 -17.82
C PRO A 68 23.81 6.72 -17.26
N ASP A 69 24.89 6.78 -16.52
CA ASP A 69 25.52 8.04 -16.12
C ASP A 69 26.06 8.76 -17.37
N PRO A 70 25.59 9.98 -17.71
CA PRO A 70 26.08 10.72 -18.85
C PRO A 70 27.55 11.18 -18.73
N THR A 71 28.12 11.06 -17.53
CA THR A 71 29.54 11.44 -17.28
C THR A 71 30.49 10.29 -17.54
N ASP A 72 30.00 9.06 -17.65
CA ASP A 72 30.81 7.87 -17.93
C ASP A 72 30.89 7.58 -19.44
N ALA A 73 31.61 8.44 -20.15
CA ALA A 73 31.70 8.44 -21.62
C ALA A 73 32.46 7.23 -22.22
N GLY A 74 32.80 6.23 -21.41
CA GLY A 74 33.75 5.19 -21.84
C GLY A 74 33.13 3.85 -22.20
N PHE A 75 31.97 3.45 -21.67
CA PHE A 75 31.68 2.02 -21.68
C PHE A 75 30.25 1.58 -22.04
N ILE A 76 29.25 2.44 -22.04
CA ILE A 76 27.86 1.94 -22.09
C ILE A 76 26.97 2.63 -23.12
N VAL A 77 27.41 3.70 -23.72
CA VAL A 77 26.65 4.38 -24.77
C VAL A 77 27.38 4.26 -26.10
N ASP A 78 27.31 3.10 -26.72
CA ASP A 78 27.37 3.06 -28.17
C ASP A 78 26.00 3.47 -28.70
N PRO A 79 25.83 4.66 -29.30
CA PRO A 79 24.55 5.09 -29.87
C PRO A 79 24.01 4.16 -30.96
N GLY A 80 24.86 3.21 -31.42
CA GLY A 80 24.52 2.23 -32.45
C GLY A 80 24.06 0.87 -31.92
N VAL A 81 24.27 0.55 -30.65
CA VAL A 81 23.90 -0.75 -30.04
C VAL A 81 22.90 -0.59 -28.90
N GLY A 82 22.15 0.44 -28.90
CA GLY A 82 21.11 0.94 -28.02
C GLY A 82 20.25 -0.01 -27.22
N THR A 83 20.75 -1.05 -26.57
CA THR A 83 19.94 -1.83 -25.63
C THR A 83 20.81 -2.39 -24.51
N PHE A 84 20.70 -1.78 -23.35
CA PHE A 84 20.91 -2.51 -22.10
C PHE A 84 20.01 -3.74 -22.06
N ALA A 85 20.51 -4.80 -21.41
CA ALA A 85 19.66 -5.92 -21.08
C ALA A 85 18.35 -5.41 -20.47
N PRO A 86 17.20 -5.87 -20.96
CA PRO A 86 15.94 -5.41 -20.46
C PRO A 86 15.88 -5.67 -18.96
N ILE A 87 15.53 -4.65 -18.20
CA ILE A 87 15.28 -4.82 -16.77
C ILE A 87 14.02 -5.64 -16.64
N PRO A 88 14.02 -6.71 -15.85
CA PRO A 88 12.84 -7.51 -15.65
C PRO A 88 11.71 -6.65 -15.08
N ASP A 89 10.49 -6.84 -15.57
CA ASP A 89 9.31 -6.25 -14.95
C ASP A 89 9.05 -6.90 -13.59
N THR A 90 9.83 -6.50 -12.60
CA THR A 90 9.66 -6.88 -11.18
C THR A 90 8.71 -5.94 -10.47
N SER A 91 7.93 -5.18 -11.23
CA SER A 91 7.13 -4.08 -10.70
C SER A 91 6.02 -4.52 -9.75
N ARG A 92 5.66 -5.80 -9.71
CA ARG A 92 4.56 -6.28 -8.87
C ARG A 92 5.06 -6.91 -7.57
N ILE A 93 4.54 -6.39 -6.46
CA ILE A 93 4.77 -6.92 -5.12
C ILE A 93 3.42 -7.06 -4.42
N SER A 94 3.21 -8.16 -3.70
CA SER A 94 1.96 -8.36 -2.96
C SER A 94 2.15 -9.34 -1.82
N GLY A 95 1.24 -9.30 -0.84
CA GLY A 95 1.26 -10.24 0.26
C GLY A 95 0.33 -9.83 1.39
N GLY A 96 0.20 -10.73 2.37
CA GLY A 96 -0.47 -10.42 3.62
C GLY A 96 0.35 -9.50 4.50
N PHE A 97 -0.31 -8.77 5.37
CA PHE A 97 0.32 -7.95 6.41
C PHE A 97 -0.54 -7.96 7.67
N GLY A 98 0.08 -7.58 8.79
CA GLY A 98 -0.61 -7.43 10.05
C GLY A 98 0.11 -6.46 10.97
N GLY A 99 -0.65 -5.78 11.82
CA GLY A 99 -0.11 -4.72 12.64
C GLY A 99 -1.01 -4.30 13.79
N ALA A 100 -0.62 -3.21 14.42
CA ALA A 100 -1.35 -2.57 15.49
C ALA A 100 -1.54 -1.09 15.21
N GLN A 101 -2.56 -0.52 15.81
CA GLN A 101 -2.93 0.88 15.68
C GLN A 101 -3.32 1.49 17.02
N ILE A 102 -3.15 2.79 17.11
CA ILE A 102 -3.62 3.62 18.21
C ILE A 102 -4.15 4.93 17.63
N GLY A 103 -5.22 5.45 18.20
CA GLY A 103 -5.76 6.72 17.76
C GLY A 103 -6.59 7.43 18.81
N TYR A 104 -6.99 8.63 18.46
CA TYR A 104 -7.89 9.46 19.24
C TYR A 104 -8.94 10.06 18.31
N ASN A 105 -10.20 9.93 18.71
CA ASN A 105 -11.34 10.49 18.00
C ASN A 105 -12.02 11.57 18.84
N PHE A 106 -12.52 12.59 18.17
CA PHE A 106 -13.40 13.61 18.72
C PHE A 106 -14.66 13.65 17.88
N GLN A 107 -15.78 13.29 18.50
CA GLN A 107 -17.11 13.29 17.89
C GLN A 107 -17.87 14.53 18.26
N GLN A 108 -18.47 15.19 17.28
CA GLN A 108 -19.41 16.28 17.46
C GLN A 108 -20.67 16.02 16.63
N SER A 109 -21.75 15.64 17.28
CA SER A 109 -22.99 15.21 16.63
C SER A 109 -22.75 14.03 15.69
N ALA A 110 -23.05 14.18 14.39
CA ALA A 110 -22.81 13.16 13.37
C ALA A 110 -21.40 13.17 12.77
N TYR A 111 -20.57 14.14 13.13
CA TYR A 111 -19.21 14.28 12.56
C TYR A 111 -18.15 13.78 13.52
N LEU A 112 -17.08 13.27 12.96
CA LEU A 112 -15.93 12.81 13.71
C LEU A 112 -14.65 13.33 13.07
N VAL A 113 -13.74 13.82 13.91
CA VAL A 113 -12.37 14.18 13.54
C VAL A 113 -11.43 13.39 14.44
N GLY A 114 -10.39 12.81 13.88
CA GLY A 114 -9.46 12.01 14.66
C GLY A 114 -8.06 11.98 14.06
N ILE A 115 -7.18 11.36 14.82
CA ILE A 115 -5.83 11.02 14.39
C ILE A 115 -5.55 9.55 14.71
N GLU A 116 -4.90 8.85 13.79
CA GLU A 116 -4.53 7.44 13.93
C GLU A 116 -3.06 7.26 13.55
N ALA A 117 -2.35 6.46 14.33
CA ALA A 117 -1.02 5.98 13.99
C ALA A 117 -1.04 4.45 13.97
N ASP A 118 -0.38 3.87 12.99
CA ASP A 118 -0.27 2.42 12.84
C ASP A 118 1.14 1.98 12.46
N ALA A 119 1.42 0.71 12.75
CA ALA A 119 2.62 0.03 12.30
C ALA A 119 2.28 -1.42 11.91
N SER A 120 2.77 -1.84 10.76
CA SER A 120 2.46 -3.13 10.13
C SER A 120 3.73 -3.84 9.67
N TYR A 121 3.80 -5.14 9.90
CA TYR A 121 4.77 -6.03 9.29
C TYR A 121 4.17 -6.63 8.00
N ALA A 122 4.89 -6.49 6.89
CA ALA A 122 4.44 -6.92 5.57
C ALA A 122 5.22 -8.13 5.04
N GLY A 123 6.55 -8.09 5.11
CA GLY A 123 7.40 -9.19 4.65
C GLY A 123 7.27 -9.50 3.14
N TRP A 124 6.82 -8.54 2.33
CA TRP A 124 6.59 -8.75 0.91
C TRP A 124 7.90 -8.79 0.14
N ARG A 125 7.95 -9.63 -0.90
CA ARG A 125 9.14 -9.80 -1.73
C ARG A 125 8.75 -9.91 -3.20
N SER A 126 9.58 -9.31 -4.05
CA SER A 126 9.53 -9.48 -5.50
C SER A 126 10.93 -9.72 -6.02
N SER A 127 11.08 -10.61 -6.99
CA SER A 127 12.36 -10.82 -7.66
C SER A 127 12.11 -11.18 -9.12
N GLY A 128 13.03 -10.77 -9.97
CA GLY A 128 13.00 -11.11 -11.39
C GLY A 128 14.38 -11.03 -11.99
N SER A 129 14.53 -11.67 -13.14
CA SER A 129 15.75 -11.61 -13.95
C SER A 129 15.39 -11.40 -15.42
N ALA A 130 16.23 -10.67 -16.12
CA ALA A 130 16.16 -10.48 -17.56
C ALA A 130 17.50 -10.79 -18.19
N THR A 131 17.46 -11.25 -19.44
CA THR A 131 18.62 -11.63 -20.22
C THR A 131 18.57 -10.89 -21.54
N GLY A 132 19.68 -10.28 -21.94
CA GLY A 132 19.80 -9.58 -23.21
C GLY A 132 21.16 -9.78 -23.87
N PRO A 133 21.33 -9.34 -25.13
CA PRO A 133 22.60 -9.39 -25.81
C PRO A 133 23.61 -8.45 -25.15
N PHE A 134 24.89 -8.88 -25.12
CA PHE A 134 25.99 -8.08 -24.64
C PHE A 134 26.78 -7.51 -25.82
N PHE A 135 27.27 -6.26 -25.74
CA PHE A 135 27.84 -5.51 -26.87
C PHE A 135 29.13 -6.12 -27.45
N ILE A 136 29.92 -6.88 -26.69
CA ILE A 136 31.12 -7.60 -27.16
C ILE A 136 30.82 -9.06 -27.56
N GLY A 137 29.54 -9.41 -27.70
CA GLY A 137 29.10 -10.79 -27.95
C GLY A 137 28.86 -11.56 -26.64
N GLY A 138 27.85 -12.41 -26.67
CA GLY A 138 27.40 -13.16 -25.49
C GLY A 138 26.12 -12.63 -24.87
N ILE A 139 25.85 -13.00 -23.62
CA ILE A 139 24.62 -12.77 -22.92
C ILE A 139 24.91 -11.98 -21.64
N PHE A 140 24.11 -10.96 -21.37
CA PHE A 140 24.12 -10.23 -20.12
C PHE A 140 22.85 -10.52 -19.32
N ASN A 141 22.99 -10.83 -18.04
CA ASN A 141 21.89 -11.13 -17.14
C ASN A 141 21.77 -10.04 -16.08
N THR A 142 20.57 -9.54 -15.90
CA THR A 142 20.24 -8.61 -14.81
C THR A 142 19.24 -9.24 -13.87
N ALA A 143 19.48 -9.16 -12.58
CA ALA A 143 18.55 -9.60 -11.55
C ALA A 143 18.22 -8.45 -10.60
N VAL A 144 16.96 -8.30 -10.30
CA VAL A 144 16.42 -7.30 -9.35
C VAL A 144 15.63 -8.02 -8.27
N SER A 145 15.84 -7.62 -7.03
CA SER A 145 15.11 -8.12 -5.87
C SER A 145 14.68 -6.95 -5.00
N THR A 146 13.39 -6.85 -4.74
CA THR A 146 12.80 -5.83 -3.85
C THR A 146 12.16 -6.50 -2.65
N LYS A 147 12.42 -5.98 -1.47
CA LYS A 147 11.83 -6.41 -0.19
C LYS A 147 11.14 -5.22 0.46
N PHE A 148 9.93 -5.44 0.94
CA PHE A 148 9.16 -4.51 1.75
C PHE A 148 8.85 -5.18 3.09
N ASN A 149 9.55 -4.77 4.13
CA ASN A 149 9.55 -5.50 5.39
C ASN A 149 8.45 -5.01 6.32
N TRP A 150 8.31 -3.71 6.48
CA TRP A 150 7.34 -3.09 7.38
C TRP A 150 6.97 -1.70 6.89
N PHE A 151 5.83 -1.21 7.30
CA PHE A 151 5.36 0.15 7.06
C PHE A 151 4.54 0.65 8.25
N GLY A 152 4.39 1.96 8.32
CA GLY A 152 3.52 2.62 9.27
C GLY A 152 2.98 3.90 8.70
N THR A 153 1.92 4.40 9.32
CA THR A 153 1.31 5.67 8.93
C THR A 153 0.94 6.53 10.15
N VAL A 154 0.88 7.84 9.93
CA VAL A 154 0.27 8.79 10.86
C VAL A 154 -0.72 9.63 10.05
N ARG A 155 -2.01 9.46 10.34
CA ARG A 155 -3.10 9.96 9.49
C ARG A 155 -4.15 10.73 10.29
N GLY A 156 -4.69 11.79 9.69
CA GLY A 156 -5.94 12.40 10.11
C GLY A 156 -7.13 11.54 9.63
N ARG A 157 -8.20 11.52 10.41
CA ARG A 157 -9.49 10.86 10.07
C ARG A 157 -10.59 11.90 10.09
N LEU A 158 -11.45 11.88 9.07
CA LEU A 158 -12.67 12.66 8.98
C LEU A 158 -13.83 11.69 8.74
N GLY A 159 -14.79 11.66 9.65
CA GLY A 159 -15.86 10.68 9.63
C GLY A 159 -17.25 11.30 9.72
N LEU A 160 -18.21 10.53 9.23
CA LEU A 160 -19.64 10.81 9.32
C LEU A 160 -20.34 9.55 9.87
N LEU A 161 -21.12 9.74 10.92
CA LEU A 161 -21.96 8.66 11.47
C LEU A 161 -23.18 8.45 10.57
N ALA A 162 -23.20 7.32 9.87
CA ALA A 162 -24.36 6.89 9.09
C ALA A 162 -25.50 6.43 10.01
N THR A 163 -25.15 5.79 11.13
CA THR A 163 -26.02 5.49 12.26
C THR A 163 -25.20 5.66 13.55
N PRO A 164 -25.82 5.65 14.77
CA PRO A 164 -25.04 5.74 16.01
C PRO A 164 -23.91 4.72 16.14
N GLY A 165 -24.08 3.52 15.57
CA GLY A 165 -23.08 2.45 15.62
C GLY A 165 -22.24 2.28 14.34
N VAL A 166 -22.45 3.09 13.27
CA VAL A 166 -21.74 2.96 11.98
C VAL A 166 -21.07 4.27 11.61
N LEU A 167 -19.76 4.24 11.51
CA LEU A 167 -18.91 5.35 11.10
C LEU A 167 -18.38 5.09 9.69
N LEU A 168 -18.63 6.02 8.78
CA LEU A 168 -17.94 6.11 7.48
C LEU A 168 -16.86 7.18 7.60
N TYR A 169 -15.64 6.90 7.10
CA TYR A 169 -14.55 7.85 7.22
C TYR A 169 -13.62 7.85 6.03
N ALA A 170 -13.00 9.00 5.80
CA ALA A 170 -11.82 9.17 4.96
C ALA A 170 -10.61 9.43 5.85
N THR A 171 -9.44 9.05 5.37
CA THR A 171 -8.19 9.22 6.10
C THR A 171 -7.06 9.65 5.17
N GLY A 172 -6.10 10.41 5.69
CA GLY A 172 -4.93 10.83 4.92
C GLY A 172 -3.83 11.39 5.82
N GLY A 173 -2.58 11.20 5.40
CA GLY A 173 -1.45 11.65 6.18
C GLY A 173 -0.11 11.12 5.67
N LEU A 174 0.85 11.04 6.58
CA LEU A 174 2.19 10.55 6.32
C LEU A 174 2.22 9.01 6.30
N ALA A 175 3.04 8.46 5.41
CA ALA A 175 3.39 7.05 5.38
C ALA A 175 4.91 6.91 5.42
N TYR A 176 5.40 5.86 6.03
CA TYR A 176 6.82 5.51 6.08
C TYR A 176 6.97 3.99 6.06
N GLY A 177 8.07 3.50 5.46
CA GLY A 177 8.29 2.06 5.37
C GLY A 177 9.69 1.71 4.92
N ASP A 178 10.11 0.48 5.22
CA ASP A 178 11.41 -0.04 4.87
C ASP A 178 11.34 -0.80 3.54
N VAL A 179 11.90 -0.18 2.51
CA VAL A 179 12.03 -0.74 1.17
C VAL A 179 13.49 -0.98 0.88
N THR A 180 13.87 -2.23 0.58
CA THR A 180 15.22 -2.60 0.17
C THR A 180 15.17 -3.16 -1.25
N THR A 181 15.95 -2.56 -2.15
CA THR A 181 16.09 -3.02 -3.53
C THR A 181 17.56 -3.34 -3.81
N SER A 182 17.80 -4.53 -4.33
CA SER A 182 19.11 -4.97 -4.79
C SER A 182 19.07 -5.25 -6.28
N VAL A 183 20.05 -4.73 -7.00
CA VAL A 183 20.23 -4.93 -8.44
C VAL A 183 21.60 -5.54 -8.68
N THR A 184 21.69 -6.59 -9.48
CA THR A 184 22.95 -7.20 -9.92
C THR A 184 22.88 -7.47 -11.41
N GLY A 185 23.98 -7.21 -12.11
CA GLY A 185 24.11 -7.53 -13.53
C GLY A 185 25.46 -8.17 -13.83
N SER A 186 25.50 -9.18 -14.69
CA SER A 186 26.70 -9.95 -15.03
C SER A 186 26.61 -10.59 -16.40
N ASN A 187 27.75 -10.71 -17.09
CA ASN A 187 27.88 -11.45 -18.33
C ASN A 187 28.13 -12.96 -18.13
N LEU A 188 28.23 -13.44 -16.88
CA LEU A 188 28.43 -14.88 -16.55
C LEU A 188 27.21 -15.56 -15.94
N GLY A 189 26.07 -14.86 -15.87
CA GLY A 189 24.86 -15.38 -15.24
C GLY A 189 24.39 -14.54 -14.07
N ALA A 190 23.10 -14.60 -13.76
CA ALA A 190 22.50 -13.79 -12.71
C ALA A 190 23.16 -14.03 -11.35
N GLY A 191 23.71 -12.98 -10.76
CA GLY A 191 24.25 -13.00 -9.39
C GLY A 191 25.73 -13.41 -9.25
N SER A 192 26.48 -13.65 -10.33
CA SER A 192 27.86 -14.11 -10.24
C SER A 192 28.84 -13.00 -10.65
N CYS A 193 29.42 -12.31 -9.67
CA CYS A 193 30.48 -11.31 -9.87
C CYS A 193 31.86 -11.84 -9.46
N ASN A 194 32.10 -13.15 -9.49
CA ASN A 194 33.30 -13.80 -8.98
C ASN A 194 34.26 -14.32 -10.09
N GLY A 195 34.68 -13.50 -11.01
CA GLY A 195 35.62 -13.92 -12.07
C GLY A 195 36.60 -12.83 -12.44
N SER A 196 37.78 -13.22 -13.05
CA SER A 196 38.85 -12.30 -13.39
C SER A 196 38.58 -11.41 -14.63
N PHE A 197 37.55 -11.71 -15.42
CA PHE A 197 37.13 -10.96 -16.62
C PHE A 197 35.64 -10.89 -16.71
N VAL A 198 34.98 -10.38 -15.67
CA VAL A 198 33.54 -10.33 -15.59
C VAL A 198 33.08 -8.88 -15.60
N TYR A 199 32.34 -8.52 -16.62
CA TYR A 199 31.55 -7.28 -16.56
C TYR A 199 30.41 -7.48 -15.58
N CYS A 200 30.48 -6.79 -14.47
CA CYS A 200 29.56 -6.97 -13.37
C CYS A 200 29.28 -5.66 -12.65
N PHE A 201 28.03 -5.38 -12.42
CA PHE A 201 27.61 -4.31 -11.54
C PHE A 201 26.72 -4.84 -10.42
N SER A 202 26.78 -4.22 -9.29
CA SER A 202 25.86 -4.49 -8.17
C SER A 202 25.60 -3.23 -7.37
N GLY A 203 24.39 -3.11 -6.90
CA GLY A 203 24.00 -2.05 -5.99
C GLY A 203 22.85 -2.51 -5.10
N THR A 204 22.84 -2.00 -3.90
CA THR A 204 21.74 -2.19 -2.96
C THR A 204 21.40 -0.85 -2.35
N THR A 205 20.15 -0.48 -2.39
CA THR A 205 19.62 0.62 -1.60
C THR A 205 18.60 0.09 -0.63
N GLY A 206 18.62 0.60 0.58
CA GLY A 206 17.68 0.21 1.62
C GLY A 206 17.50 1.32 2.64
N GLY A 207 16.45 1.23 3.38
CA GLY A 207 16.14 2.12 4.49
C GLY A 207 14.74 2.71 4.42
N VAL A 208 14.43 3.54 5.40
CA VAL A 208 13.11 4.13 5.57
C VAL A 208 12.83 5.13 4.44
N SER A 209 11.79 4.87 3.67
CA SER A 209 11.17 5.81 2.73
C SER A 209 10.01 6.51 3.41
N VAL A 210 9.82 7.78 3.07
CA VAL A 210 8.71 8.59 3.59
C VAL A 210 7.89 9.10 2.43
N GLY A 211 6.57 9.08 2.59
CA GLY A 211 5.62 9.51 1.59
C GLY A 211 4.28 9.83 2.20
N TRP A 212 3.22 9.55 1.49
CA TRP A 212 1.85 9.83 1.93
C TRP A 212 0.95 8.60 1.80
N ALA A 213 -0.12 8.61 2.59
CA ALA A 213 -1.20 7.63 2.47
C ALA A 213 -2.55 8.33 2.47
N ALA A 214 -3.50 7.79 1.71
CA ALA A 214 -4.89 8.23 1.72
C ALA A 214 -5.81 7.03 1.55
N GLY A 215 -6.98 7.08 2.18
CA GLY A 215 -7.92 5.98 2.13
C GLY A 215 -9.28 6.32 2.66
N ALA A 216 -10.12 5.28 2.73
CA ALA A 216 -11.46 5.35 3.28
C ALA A 216 -11.85 4.03 3.93
N GLY A 217 -12.77 4.08 4.88
CA GLY A 217 -13.22 2.91 5.58
C GLY A 217 -14.60 3.04 6.20
N ILE A 218 -15.05 1.92 6.70
CA ILE A 218 -16.25 1.78 7.51
C ILE A 218 -15.89 1.12 8.83
N GLU A 219 -16.45 1.61 9.92
CA GLU A 219 -16.24 1.05 11.25
C GLU A 219 -17.61 0.83 11.92
N TYR A 220 -17.79 -0.36 12.51
CA TYR A 220 -19.03 -0.78 13.16
C TYR A 220 -18.78 -1.11 14.63
N ALA A 221 -19.47 -0.41 15.52
CA ALA A 221 -19.48 -0.69 16.94
C ALA A 221 -20.42 -1.86 17.24
N PHE A 222 -19.86 -3.03 17.54
CA PHE A 222 -20.63 -4.24 17.86
C PHE A 222 -20.82 -4.50 19.36
N ALA A 223 -20.07 -3.77 20.20
CA ALA A 223 -20.18 -3.82 21.65
C ALA A 223 -19.80 -2.46 22.26
N PRO A 224 -20.12 -2.15 23.53
CA PRO A 224 -19.91 -0.82 24.12
C PRO A 224 -18.50 -0.25 23.98
N ALA A 225 -17.47 -1.10 23.99
CA ALA A 225 -16.07 -0.67 23.87
C ALA A 225 -15.36 -1.26 22.64
N TRP A 226 -16.07 -1.98 21.76
CA TRP A 226 -15.44 -2.70 20.66
C TRP A 226 -16.04 -2.32 19.33
N SER A 227 -15.17 -2.14 18.35
CA SER A 227 -15.55 -1.94 16.95
C SER A 227 -14.75 -2.84 16.02
N ILE A 228 -15.31 -3.10 14.85
CA ILE A 228 -14.64 -3.72 13.72
C ILE A 228 -14.57 -2.71 12.58
N LYS A 229 -13.41 -2.58 11.94
CA LYS A 229 -13.24 -1.70 10.78
C LYS A 229 -12.84 -2.47 9.53
N GLY A 230 -13.30 -1.98 8.38
CA GLY A 230 -12.79 -2.32 7.06
C GLY A 230 -12.24 -1.06 6.41
N GLU A 231 -11.02 -1.11 5.89
CA GLU A 231 -10.35 0.06 5.34
C GLU A 231 -9.61 -0.30 4.04
N TYR A 232 -9.70 0.59 3.06
CA TYR A 232 -8.80 0.63 1.90
C TYR A 232 -7.83 1.78 2.09
N LEU A 233 -6.55 1.55 1.78
CA LEU A 233 -5.50 2.52 1.88
C LEU A 233 -4.59 2.47 0.65
N HIS A 234 -4.38 3.62 0.02
CA HIS A 234 -3.34 3.86 -0.98
C HIS A 234 -2.12 4.47 -0.30
N ILE A 235 -0.94 3.92 -0.58
CA ILE A 235 0.35 4.32 -0.01
C ILE A 235 1.29 4.65 -1.16
N ASP A 236 1.92 5.83 -1.14
CA ASP A 236 2.98 6.24 -2.07
C ASP A 236 4.20 6.68 -1.25
N LEU A 237 5.26 5.89 -1.29
CA LEU A 237 6.52 6.17 -0.57
C LEU A 237 7.55 6.95 -1.40
N GLY A 238 7.10 7.52 -2.54
CA GLY A 238 7.95 8.29 -3.42
C GLY A 238 8.97 7.46 -4.18
N SER A 239 10.03 8.11 -4.66
CA SER A 239 11.07 7.49 -5.45
C SER A 239 12.44 7.64 -4.80
N ARG A 240 13.30 6.64 -5.02
CA ARG A 240 14.71 6.64 -4.59
C ARG A 240 15.65 6.33 -5.74
N SER A 241 16.84 6.95 -5.71
CA SER A 241 17.93 6.65 -6.64
C SER A 241 18.87 5.63 -6.01
N ILE A 242 19.36 4.71 -6.84
CA ILE A 242 20.37 3.70 -6.49
C ILE A 242 21.60 3.99 -7.33
N VAL A 243 22.76 4.11 -6.71
CA VAL A 243 24.03 4.13 -7.41
C VAL A 243 24.54 2.70 -7.53
N LEU A 244 24.76 2.23 -8.76
CA LEU A 244 25.36 0.94 -9.04
C LEU A 244 26.87 1.14 -9.19
N ALA A 245 27.65 0.39 -8.43
CA ALA A 245 29.10 0.39 -8.57
C ALA A 245 29.51 -0.62 -9.65
N ASP A 246 30.22 -0.16 -10.68
CA ASP A 246 30.91 -1.01 -11.62
C ASP A 246 32.27 -1.44 -11.03
N ARG A 247 32.57 -2.73 -11.16
CA ARG A 247 33.80 -3.30 -10.62
C ARG A 247 35.00 -3.10 -11.53
N PHE A 248 34.82 -2.78 -12.82
CA PHE A 248 35.89 -2.80 -13.82
C PHE A 248 36.40 -1.42 -14.26
N ALA A 249 35.58 -0.42 -14.30
CA ALA A 249 35.89 0.86 -14.95
C ALA A 249 36.00 2.04 -14.00
N GLY A 250 35.75 1.89 -12.70
CA GLY A 250 35.73 3.02 -11.75
C GLY A 250 34.65 4.04 -12.02
N GLY A 251 33.76 3.78 -12.98
CA GLY A 251 32.60 4.55 -13.31
C GLY A 251 31.38 4.01 -12.55
N GLY A 252 30.53 4.88 -12.02
CA GLY A 252 29.27 4.50 -11.41
C GLY A 252 28.15 4.55 -12.43
N PHE A 253 27.32 3.52 -12.45
CA PHE A 253 26.01 3.63 -13.10
C PHE A 253 25.04 4.23 -12.12
N GLU A 254 24.41 5.32 -12.43
CA GLU A 254 23.26 5.77 -11.69
C GLU A 254 22.05 4.94 -12.11
N ALA A 255 21.73 3.96 -11.32
CA ALA A 255 20.47 3.27 -11.47
C ALA A 255 19.41 4.01 -10.68
N VAL A 256 18.60 4.53 -11.41
CA VAL A 256 17.46 5.20 -11.23
C VAL A 256 16.39 4.75 -10.32
N GLN A 257 15.58 5.62 -10.03
CA GLN A 257 14.30 5.74 -9.40
C GLN A 257 13.50 4.45 -9.30
N ASN A 258 13.42 3.97 -8.09
CA ASN A 258 12.42 3.02 -7.69
C ASN A 258 11.30 3.80 -6.98
N SER A 259 10.15 3.96 -7.62
CA SER A 259 8.96 4.52 -6.97
C SER A 259 8.14 3.38 -6.39
N PHE A 260 7.83 3.45 -5.09
CA PHE A 260 7.02 2.43 -4.44
C PHE A 260 5.62 2.94 -4.19
N ARG A 261 4.63 2.25 -4.78
CA ARG A 261 3.20 2.47 -4.55
C ARG A 261 2.53 1.17 -4.19
N ALA A 262 1.65 1.21 -3.21
CA ALA A 262 0.89 0.05 -2.78
C ALA A 262 -0.54 0.42 -2.44
N ASP A 263 -1.44 -0.52 -2.72
CA ASP A 263 -2.82 -0.48 -2.32
C ASP A 263 -3.06 -1.61 -1.31
N THR A 264 -3.82 -1.33 -0.26
CA THR A 264 -4.12 -2.32 0.78
C THR A 264 -5.60 -2.36 1.09
N VAL A 265 -6.09 -3.55 1.42
CA VAL A 265 -7.40 -3.76 2.06
C VAL A 265 -7.16 -4.46 3.37
N GLN A 266 -7.71 -3.91 4.44
CA GLN A 266 -7.51 -4.41 5.79
C GLN A 266 -8.80 -4.48 6.60
N VAL A 267 -8.83 -5.40 7.54
CA VAL A 267 -9.84 -5.52 8.59
C VAL A 267 -9.14 -5.37 9.93
N GLY A 268 -9.73 -4.62 10.83
CA GLY A 268 -9.18 -4.40 12.17
C GLY A 268 -10.26 -4.46 13.23
N ILE A 269 -9.82 -4.71 14.46
CA ILE A 269 -10.66 -4.67 15.66
C ILE A 269 -10.05 -3.64 16.61
N ASN A 270 -10.88 -2.73 17.09
CA ASN A 270 -10.50 -1.66 18.02
C ASN A 270 -11.18 -1.83 19.37
N TYR A 271 -10.44 -1.49 20.42
CA TYR A 271 -10.95 -1.27 21.77
C TYR A 271 -10.91 0.22 22.08
N HIS A 272 -12.06 0.79 22.44
CA HIS A 272 -12.25 2.20 22.78
C HIS A 272 -12.24 2.39 24.30
N PHE A 273 -11.46 3.36 24.76
CA PHE A 273 -11.36 3.75 26.17
C PHE A 273 -12.35 4.89 26.41
N HIS A 274 -13.39 4.63 27.19
CA HIS A 274 -14.43 5.59 27.58
C HIS A 274 -14.25 6.08 29.00
#